data_0b57b3156bd8eb4e8787efb0f5360a01
#
_entry.id   0b57b3156bd8eb4e8787efb0f5360a01
#
_cell.length_a   1.000
_cell.length_b   1.000
_cell.length_c   1.000
_cell.angle_alpha   90.00
_cell.angle_beta   90.00
_cell.angle_gamma   90.00
#
_symmetry.space_group_name_H-M   'P 1'
#
loop_
_entity.id
_entity.type
_entity.pdbx_description
1 polymer ?
#
loop_
_entity_poly.entity_id
_entity_poly.type
_entity_poly.pdbx_seq_one_letter_code
_entity_poly.pdbx_strand_id
1 'polypeptide(L)'
;GPDQVVEHLFFHPIIAYPQWAFHDCNASQDQRYGLDDWMVTVDEYNKILQSVYDKGYILVAMEDVWSEVTDESGTHMVRNTLMLPEGKKPLVISFDDVNYYPYMLDEGFTSKLVVGEDGEIWAQCTDPYTNETFLTKELDATPILDQFVYEHPDFSLNGAKAIFSLTGYQGILGY
;
A
#
# COMPACT_ATOMS: atom_id res chain seq x y z
N GLY A 1 -13.37 -22.09 4.69
CA GLY A 1 -14.81 -22.38 4.54
C GLY A 1 -15.60 -21.10 4.30
N PRO A 2 -16.91 -21.16 4.01
CA PRO A 2 -17.73 -19.99 3.63
C PRO A 2 -17.80 -18.89 4.73
N ASP A 3 -17.46 -19.22 5.97
CA ASP A 3 -17.45 -18.30 7.11
C ASP A 3 -16.06 -17.74 7.43
N GLN A 4 -15.08 -17.95 6.56
CA GLN A 4 -13.74 -17.45 6.79
C GLN A 4 -13.73 -15.92 6.67
N VAL A 5 -13.32 -15.23 7.73
CA VAL A 5 -13.17 -13.78 7.73
C VAL A 5 -11.96 -13.42 6.87
N VAL A 6 -12.14 -12.49 5.95
CA VAL A 6 -11.07 -11.85 5.19
C VAL A 6 -10.78 -10.53 5.89
N GLU A 7 -9.58 -10.40 6.44
CA GLU A 7 -9.14 -9.15 7.06
C GLU A 7 -8.77 -8.13 5.97
N HIS A 8 -8.95 -6.85 6.26
CA HIS A 8 -8.58 -5.77 5.37
C HIS A 8 -7.76 -4.72 6.13
N LEU A 9 -6.59 -4.42 5.60
CA LEU A 9 -5.78 -3.29 6.02
C LEU A 9 -5.71 -2.28 4.90
N PHE A 10 -5.88 -1.01 5.22
CA PHE A 10 -5.69 0.07 4.26
C PHE A 10 -4.60 1.01 4.74
N PHE A 11 -3.90 1.61 3.78
CA PHE A 11 -2.86 2.60 4.00
C PHE A 11 -3.08 3.78 3.06
N HIS A 12 -2.68 4.95 3.49
CA HIS A 12 -2.41 6.08 2.62
C HIS A 12 -0.93 6.04 2.18
N PRO A 13 -0.45 6.97 1.34
CA PRO A 13 0.98 7.11 1.10
C PRO A 13 1.76 7.18 2.41
N ILE A 14 2.92 6.52 2.47
CA ILE A 14 3.69 6.39 3.71
C ILE A 14 4.77 7.47 3.81
N ILE A 15 5.10 7.87 5.04
CA ILE A 15 6.07 8.92 5.32
C ILE A 15 7.48 8.36 5.17
N ALA A 16 8.23 8.86 4.17
CA ALA A 16 9.61 8.46 3.89
C ALA A 16 10.62 9.09 4.85
N TYR A 17 10.40 10.37 5.22
CA TYR A 17 11.28 11.14 6.10
C TYR A 17 10.55 11.63 7.35
N PRO A 18 10.35 10.77 8.38
CA PRO A 18 9.54 11.13 9.56
C PRO A 18 10.14 12.27 10.38
N GLN A 19 11.48 12.39 10.49
CA GLN A 19 12.10 13.52 11.16
C GLN A 19 11.74 14.85 10.46
N TRP A 20 11.77 14.86 9.13
CA TRP A 20 11.34 16.02 8.36
C TRP A 20 9.86 16.30 8.56
N ALA A 21 8.99 15.31 8.36
CA ALA A 21 7.54 15.44 8.45
C ALA A 21 7.07 15.99 9.81
N PHE A 22 7.61 15.47 10.89
CA PHE A 22 7.13 15.79 12.22
C PHE A 22 7.87 16.92 12.93
N HIS A 23 9.09 17.31 12.46
CA HIS A 23 9.92 18.26 13.19
C HIS A 23 10.51 19.37 12.31
N ASP A 24 11.07 19.04 11.15
CA ASP A 24 11.96 19.95 10.44
C ASP A 24 11.26 20.74 9.31
N CYS A 25 10.13 20.23 8.77
CA CYS A 25 9.35 20.95 7.75
C CYS A 25 8.52 22.09 8.35
N ASN A 26 7.99 22.96 7.46
CA ASN A 26 7.15 24.10 7.85
C ASN A 26 5.65 23.76 8.05
N ALA A 27 5.31 22.48 8.23
CA ALA A 27 3.93 22.09 8.48
C ALA A 27 3.39 22.69 9.77
N SER A 28 2.09 23.03 9.79
CA SER A 28 1.40 23.46 11.00
C SER A 28 1.28 22.30 12.00
N GLN A 29 1.02 22.62 13.27
CA GLN A 29 0.78 21.62 14.31
C GLN A 29 -0.41 20.72 13.96
N ASP A 30 -1.51 21.30 13.44
CA ASP A 30 -2.70 20.53 13.06
C ASP A 30 -2.40 19.57 11.89
N GLN A 31 -1.54 19.97 10.95
CA GLN A 31 -1.12 19.14 9.84
C GLN A 31 -0.25 17.97 10.32
N ARG A 32 0.67 18.20 11.25
CA ARG A 32 1.47 17.14 11.89
C ARG A 32 0.60 16.14 12.66
N TYR A 33 -0.44 16.61 13.37
CA TYR A 33 -1.44 15.72 13.99
C TYR A 33 -2.20 14.91 12.94
N GLY A 34 -2.59 15.52 11.81
CA GLY A 34 -3.22 14.79 10.71
C GLY A 34 -2.33 13.71 10.12
N LEU A 35 -1.02 13.98 9.96
CA LEU A 35 -0.06 12.95 9.51
C LEU A 35 0.05 11.79 10.52
N ASP A 36 0.12 12.09 11.82
CA ASP A 36 0.20 11.09 12.88
C ASP A 36 -1.08 10.23 12.98
N ASP A 37 -2.24 10.83 12.75
CA ASP A 37 -3.54 10.14 12.81
C ASP A 37 -3.81 9.23 11.60
N TRP A 38 -3.35 9.60 10.40
CA TRP A 38 -3.77 8.97 9.14
C TRP A 38 -2.68 8.25 8.38
N MET A 39 -1.41 8.57 8.62
CA MET A 39 -0.29 8.03 7.87
C MET A 39 0.59 7.15 8.76
N VAL A 40 1.30 6.23 8.14
CA VAL A 40 2.36 5.48 8.80
C VAL A 40 3.70 5.82 8.17
N THR A 41 4.77 5.66 8.92
CA THR A 41 6.14 5.79 8.43
C THR A 41 6.57 4.51 7.68
N VAL A 42 7.62 4.61 6.88
CA VAL A 42 8.26 3.45 6.23
C VAL A 42 8.62 2.36 7.26
N ASP A 43 9.16 2.74 8.41
CA ASP A 43 9.56 1.79 9.45
C ASP A 43 8.34 1.06 10.05
N GLU A 44 7.26 1.78 10.32
CA GLU A 44 6.00 1.18 10.79
C GLU A 44 5.37 0.27 9.75
N TYR A 45 5.35 0.69 8.48
CA TYR A 45 4.84 -0.13 7.40
C TYR A 45 5.59 -1.46 7.26
N ASN A 46 6.91 -1.44 7.28
CA ASN A 46 7.74 -2.65 7.26
C ASN A 46 7.46 -3.56 8.45
N LYS A 47 7.31 -3.00 9.66
CA LYS A 47 6.95 -3.77 10.86
C LYS A 47 5.55 -4.38 10.77
N ILE A 48 4.60 -3.67 10.18
CA ILE A 48 3.25 -4.18 9.95
C ILE A 48 3.28 -5.35 8.96
N LEU A 49 3.97 -5.24 7.82
CA LEU A 49 4.12 -6.33 6.86
C LEU A 49 4.74 -7.57 7.52
N GLN A 50 5.84 -7.41 8.25
CA GLN A 50 6.45 -8.52 8.98
C GLN A 50 5.51 -9.12 10.01
N SER A 51 4.78 -8.29 10.77
CA SER A 51 3.83 -8.75 11.79
C SER A 51 2.68 -9.57 11.22
N VAL A 52 2.09 -9.15 10.10
CA VAL A 52 0.99 -9.91 9.49
C VAL A 52 1.50 -11.19 8.85
N TYR A 53 2.69 -11.19 8.26
CA TYR A 53 3.34 -12.39 7.77
C TYR A 53 3.59 -13.41 8.88
N ASP A 54 4.21 -12.99 10.01
CA ASP A 54 4.50 -13.85 11.16
C ASP A 54 3.23 -14.42 11.81
N LYS A 55 2.12 -13.70 11.72
CA LYS A 55 0.80 -14.16 12.20
C LYS A 55 0.09 -15.11 11.23
N GLY A 56 0.74 -15.48 10.14
CA GLY A 56 0.24 -16.43 9.15
C GLY A 56 -0.81 -15.85 8.20
N TYR A 57 -0.83 -14.54 7.99
CA TYR A 57 -1.66 -13.97 6.91
C TYR A 57 -1.06 -14.25 5.54
N ILE A 58 -1.93 -14.30 4.53
CA ILE A 58 -1.60 -14.42 3.12
C ILE A 58 -2.45 -13.42 2.32
N LEU A 59 -1.82 -12.69 1.43
CA LEU A 59 -2.53 -11.77 0.56
C LEU A 59 -3.42 -12.52 -0.43
N VAL A 60 -4.64 -12.03 -0.58
CA VAL A 60 -5.62 -12.53 -1.54
C VAL A 60 -6.16 -11.37 -2.38
N ALA A 61 -6.44 -11.63 -3.65
CA ALA A 61 -7.08 -10.64 -4.52
C ALA A 61 -8.59 -10.58 -4.25
N MET A 62 -9.24 -9.45 -4.56
CA MET A 62 -10.68 -9.30 -4.38
C MET A 62 -11.47 -10.26 -5.28
N GLU A 63 -10.98 -10.53 -6.48
CA GLU A 63 -11.55 -11.51 -7.41
C GLU A 63 -11.47 -12.96 -6.91
N ASP A 64 -10.53 -13.27 -6.00
CA ASP A 64 -10.52 -14.56 -5.30
C ASP A 64 -11.60 -14.63 -4.23
N VAL A 65 -12.01 -13.50 -3.65
CA VAL A 65 -13.00 -13.40 -2.58
C VAL A 65 -14.42 -13.28 -3.12
N TRP A 66 -14.62 -12.53 -4.19
CA TRP A 66 -15.90 -12.23 -4.78
C TRP A 66 -15.90 -12.38 -6.30
N SER A 67 -16.96 -12.94 -6.85
CA SER A 67 -17.21 -13.02 -8.29
C SER A 67 -18.51 -12.33 -8.65
N GLU A 68 -18.52 -11.63 -9.78
CA GLU A 68 -19.75 -11.17 -10.39
C GLU A 68 -20.43 -12.33 -11.10
N VAL A 69 -21.72 -12.55 -10.83
CA VAL A 69 -22.54 -13.58 -11.44
C VAL A 69 -23.78 -12.93 -12.04
N THR A 70 -24.13 -13.31 -13.27
CA THR A 70 -25.36 -12.90 -13.93
C THR A 70 -26.25 -14.13 -14.15
N ASP A 71 -27.45 -14.08 -13.58
CA ASP A 71 -28.47 -15.12 -13.72
C ASP A 71 -29.87 -14.49 -13.98
N GLU A 72 -30.93 -15.28 -13.84
CA GLU A 72 -32.32 -14.83 -14.03
C GLU A 72 -32.74 -13.71 -13.07
N SER A 73 -32.05 -13.55 -11.91
CA SER A 73 -32.28 -12.48 -10.93
C SER A 73 -31.52 -11.19 -11.24
N GLY A 74 -30.64 -11.21 -12.25
CA GLY A 74 -29.78 -10.09 -12.62
C GLY A 74 -28.32 -10.30 -12.27
N THR A 75 -27.53 -9.22 -12.32
CA THR A 75 -26.11 -9.22 -11.98
C THR A 75 -25.93 -8.94 -10.49
N HIS A 76 -25.20 -9.82 -9.79
CA HIS A 76 -24.92 -9.69 -8.37
C HIS A 76 -23.55 -10.29 -8.00
N MET A 77 -23.02 -9.91 -6.84
CA MET A 77 -21.76 -10.43 -6.31
C MET A 77 -22.00 -11.69 -5.46
N VAL A 78 -21.22 -12.72 -5.73
CA VAL A 78 -21.24 -13.99 -4.97
C VAL A 78 -19.88 -14.16 -4.29
N ARG A 79 -19.93 -14.54 -3.02
CA ARG A 79 -18.71 -14.84 -2.27
C ARG A 79 -18.15 -16.19 -2.68
N ASN A 80 -16.86 -16.21 -3.01
CA ASN A 80 -16.13 -17.41 -3.37
C ASN A 80 -15.66 -18.18 -2.12
N THR A 81 -15.45 -19.48 -2.30
CA THR A 81 -14.76 -20.29 -1.30
C THR A 81 -13.26 -20.19 -1.53
N LEU A 82 -12.56 -19.53 -0.62
CA LEU A 82 -11.09 -19.44 -0.67
C LEU A 82 -10.46 -20.78 -0.26
N MET A 83 -9.55 -21.27 -1.11
CA MET A 83 -8.70 -22.43 -0.82
C MET A 83 -7.30 -21.91 -0.47
N LEU A 84 -6.98 -21.89 0.81
CA LEU A 84 -5.70 -21.40 1.32
C LEU A 84 -4.83 -22.56 1.81
N PRO A 85 -3.50 -22.38 1.82
CA PRO A 85 -2.61 -23.30 2.52
C PRO A 85 -3.00 -23.46 3.99
N GLU A 86 -2.72 -24.61 4.57
CA GLU A 86 -3.06 -24.92 5.97
C GLU A 86 -2.46 -23.85 6.92
N GLY A 87 -3.26 -23.35 7.83
CA GLY A 87 -2.87 -22.35 8.83
C GLY A 87 -2.83 -20.91 8.33
N LYS A 88 -2.98 -20.65 7.04
CA LYS A 88 -3.00 -19.29 6.51
C LYS A 88 -4.35 -18.61 6.67
N LYS A 89 -4.34 -17.29 6.89
CA LYS A 89 -5.50 -16.41 7.05
C LYS A 89 -5.52 -15.38 5.90
N PRO A 90 -6.66 -15.17 5.24
CA PRO A 90 -6.71 -14.24 4.11
C PRO A 90 -6.66 -12.78 4.56
N LEU A 91 -5.85 -11.99 3.86
CA LEU A 91 -5.67 -10.55 4.04
C LEU A 91 -5.79 -9.85 2.70
N VAL A 92 -6.55 -8.76 2.67
CA VAL A 92 -6.55 -7.78 1.59
C VAL A 92 -5.82 -6.53 2.08
N ILE A 93 -4.95 -5.97 1.26
CA ILE A 93 -4.34 -4.66 1.47
C ILE A 93 -4.83 -3.70 0.40
N SER A 94 -5.20 -2.48 0.77
CA SER A 94 -5.45 -1.38 -0.16
C SER A 94 -4.57 -0.17 0.15
N PHE A 95 -4.25 0.60 -0.90
CA PHE A 95 -3.61 1.90 -0.80
C PHE A 95 -4.59 2.95 -1.27
N ASP A 96 -4.95 3.87 -0.36
CA ASP A 96 -5.89 4.93 -0.62
C ASP A 96 -5.14 6.22 -0.96
N ASP A 97 -5.74 7.07 -1.80
CA ASP A 97 -5.20 8.39 -2.17
C ASP A 97 -3.78 8.37 -2.75
N VAL A 98 -3.45 7.41 -3.62
CA VAL A 98 -2.12 7.30 -4.23
C VAL A 98 -1.93 8.37 -5.31
N ASN A 99 -1.90 9.63 -4.88
CA ASN A 99 -1.83 10.83 -5.73
C ASN A 99 -0.54 11.63 -5.55
N TYR A 100 0.08 11.59 -4.37
CA TYR A 100 1.25 12.40 -4.01
C TYR A 100 0.95 13.90 -4.15
N TYR A 101 0.02 14.39 -3.30
CA TYR A 101 -0.41 15.79 -3.28
C TYR A 101 0.76 16.76 -3.04
N PRO A 102 0.69 18.00 -3.54
CA PRO A 102 1.78 18.96 -3.40
C PRO A 102 2.28 19.15 -1.96
N TYR A 103 1.38 19.16 -0.96
CA TYR A 103 1.79 19.27 0.45
C TYR A 103 2.63 18.07 0.93
N MET A 104 2.37 16.86 0.40
CA MET A 104 3.14 15.66 0.75
C MET A 104 4.59 15.76 0.28
N LEU A 105 4.84 16.40 -0.88
CA LEU A 105 6.18 16.61 -1.41
C LEU A 105 7.03 17.46 -0.46
N ASP A 106 6.41 18.46 0.18
CA ASP A 106 7.07 19.32 1.16
C ASP A 106 7.19 18.67 2.56
N GLU A 107 6.51 17.56 2.80
CA GLU A 107 6.40 16.90 4.10
C GLU A 107 7.09 15.53 4.18
N GLY A 108 8.00 15.23 3.25
CA GLY A 108 8.87 14.06 3.34
C GLY A 108 8.26 12.77 2.83
N PHE A 109 7.34 12.85 1.89
CA PHE A 109 6.83 11.72 1.10
C PHE A 109 7.63 11.57 -0.20
N THR A 110 7.48 10.41 -0.85
CA THR A 110 7.89 10.22 -2.25
C THR A 110 7.00 11.06 -3.17
N SER A 111 7.40 11.24 -4.43
CA SER A 111 6.70 12.16 -5.34
C SER A 111 5.86 11.47 -6.40
N LYS A 112 6.21 10.25 -6.79
CA LYS A 112 5.46 9.46 -7.76
C LYS A 112 5.98 8.02 -7.88
N LEU A 113 5.15 7.15 -8.44
CA LEU A 113 5.57 5.83 -8.89
C LEU A 113 6.03 5.89 -10.34
N VAL A 114 7.09 5.17 -10.67
CA VAL A 114 7.64 5.07 -12.02
C VAL A 114 7.96 3.61 -12.35
N VAL A 115 7.90 3.26 -13.62
CA VAL A 115 8.42 1.98 -14.10
C VAL A 115 9.90 2.16 -14.39
N GLY A 116 10.74 1.41 -13.70
CA GLY A 116 12.19 1.40 -13.91
C GLY A 116 12.61 0.72 -15.21
N GLU A 117 13.89 0.84 -15.56
CA GLU A 117 14.46 0.18 -16.74
C GLU A 117 14.41 -1.36 -16.64
N ASP A 118 14.34 -1.88 -15.42
CA ASP A 118 14.16 -3.30 -15.10
C ASP A 118 12.70 -3.78 -15.26
N GLY A 119 11.76 -2.89 -15.57
CA GLY A 119 10.32 -3.16 -15.68
C GLY A 119 9.61 -3.23 -14.32
N GLU A 120 10.31 -3.01 -13.21
CA GLU A 120 9.78 -3.02 -11.86
C GLU A 120 9.25 -1.63 -11.46
N ILE A 121 8.44 -1.58 -10.40
CA ILE A 121 7.95 -0.32 -9.84
C ILE A 121 8.99 0.27 -8.89
N TRP A 122 9.31 1.52 -9.12
CA TRP A 122 10.16 2.37 -8.29
C TRP A 122 9.37 3.60 -7.83
N ALA A 123 9.78 4.17 -6.72
CA ALA A 123 9.32 5.49 -6.30
C ALA A 123 10.38 6.53 -6.63
N GLN A 124 9.96 7.69 -7.14
CA GLN A 124 10.80 8.87 -7.20
C GLN A 124 10.71 9.61 -5.86
N CYS A 125 11.85 9.93 -5.29
CA CYS A 125 11.95 10.65 -4.04
C CYS A 125 12.87 11.84 -4.19
N THR A 126 12.58 12.95 -3.51
CA THR A 126 13.49 14.08 -3.33
C THR A 126 13.87 14.15 -1.86
N ASP A 127 15.16 14.02 -1.56
CA ASP A 127 15.67 14.17 -0.20
C ASP A 127 15.44 15.61 0.27
N PRO A 128 14.68 15.84 1.35
CA PRO A 128 14.32 17.18 1.80
C PRO A 128 15.50 17.97 2.39
N TYR A 129 16.60 17.30 2.76
CA TYR A 129 17.78 17.95 3.32
C TYR A 129 18.80 18.35 2.25
N THR A 130 18.94 17.54 1.20
CA THR A 130 19.93 17.77 0.13
C THR A 130 19.31 18.31 -1.15
N ASN A 131 17.99 18.17 -1.30
CA ASN A 131 17.23 18.47 -2.52
C ASN A 131 17.65 17.62 -3.74
N GLU A 132 18.25 16.45 -3.49
CA GLU A 132 18.61 15.48 -4.51
C GLU A 132 17.40 14.60 -4.85
N THR A 133 17.11 14.42 -6.15
CA THR A 133 16.05 13.54 -6.62
C THR A 133 16.63 12.22 -7.12
N PHE A 134 16.07 11.11 -6.67
CA PHE A 134 16.54 9.76 -7.00
C PHE A 134 15.37 8.76 -7.07
N LEU A 135 15.64 7.57 -7.60
CA LEU A 135 14.71 6.44 -7.59
C LEU A 135 15.06 5.48 -6.46
N THR A 136 14.03 4.93 -5.82
CA THR A 136 14.19 4.01 -4.68
C THR A 136 13.08 2.96 -4.65
N LYS A 137 13.38 1.79 -4.09
CA LYS A 137 12.39 0.75 -3.73
C LYS A 137 12.11 0.68 -2.23
N GLU A 138 12.71 1.56 -1.43
CA GLU A 138 12.73 1.45 0.04
C GLU A 138 11.88 2.51 0.75
N LEU A 139 11.34 3.50 0.04
CA LEU A 139 10.70 4.68 0.64
C LEU A 139 9.22 4.85 0.29
N ASP A 140 8.62 3.86 -0.38
CA ASP A 140 7.21 3.90 -0.77
C ASP A 140 6.56 2.52 -0.57
N ALA A 141 5.29 2.53 -0.19
CA ALA A 141 4.55 1.32 0.14
C ALA A 141 4.48 0.30 -1.01
N THR A 142 4.36 0.77 -2.25
CA THR A 142 4.21 -0.09 -3.43
C THR A 142 5.47 -0.90 -3.71
N PRO A 143 6.65 -0.31 -3.96
CA PRO A 143 7.86 -1.08 -4.21
C PRO A 143 8.31 -1.88 -2.99
N ILE A 144 8.05 -1.41 -1.75
CA ILE A 144 8.34 -2.17 -0.54
C ILE A 144 7.50 -3.47 -0.51
N LEU A 145 6.20 -3.39 -0.81
CA LEU A 145 5.34 -4.58 -0.86
C LEU A 145 5.79 -5.55 -1.97
N ASP A 146 6.16 -5.04 -3.14
CA ASP A 146 6.68 -5.85 -4.23
C ASP A 146 7.92 -6.63 -3.79
N GLN A 147 8.87 -5.97 -3.14
CA GLN A 147 10.07 -6.61 -2.62
C GLN A 147 9.73 -7.62 -1.52
N PHE A 148 8.84 -7.28 -0.59
CA PHE A 148 8.43 -8.17 0.49
C PHE A 148 7.79 -9.46 -0.03
N VAL A 149 6.90 -9.36 -1.04
CA VAL A 149 6.29 -10.54 -1.69
C VAL A 149 7.34 -11.36 -2.46
N TYR A 150 8.31 -10.70 -3.09
CA TYR A 150 9.41 -11.39 -3.77
C TYR A 150 10.26 -12.22 -2.78
N GLU A 151 10.55 -11.68 -1.61
CA GLU A 151 11.32 -12.36 -0.55
C GLU A 151 10.50 -13.42 0.19
N HIS A 152 9.16 -13.24 0.26
CA HIS A 152 8.22 -14.11 0.93
C HIS A 152 7.10 -14.57 -0.02
N PRO A 153 7.38 -15.44 -1.00
CA PRO A 153 6.40 -15.83 -2.02
C PRO A 153 5.17 -16.54 -1.43
N ASP A 154 5.29 -17.14 -0.25
CA ASP A 154 4.17 -17.75 0.49
C ASP A 154 3.28 -16.72 1.21
N PHE A 155 3.60 -15.43 1.14
CA PHE A 155 2.75 -14.33 1.61
C PHE A 155 1.71 -13.89 0.58
N SER A 156 1.78 -14.38 -0.67
CA SER A 156 0.88 -14.00 -1.77
C SER A 156 0.19 -15.22 -2.39
N LEU A 157 -1.13 -15.22 -2.42
CA LEU A 157 -1.91 -16.22 -3.14
C LEU A 157 -1.99 -15.81 -4.62
N ASN A 158 -1.51 -16.66 -5.52
CA ASN A 158 -1.57 -16.44 -6.97
C ASN A 158 -0.99 -15.10 -7.46
N GLY A 159 -0.06 -14.51 -6.72
CA GLY A 159 0.52 -13.21 -7.07
C GLY A 159 -0.27 -11.99 -6.57
N ALA A 160 -1.28 -12.19 -5.71
CA ALA A 160 -2.04 -11.10 -5.10
C ALA A 160 -1.13 -10.15 -4.32
N LYS A 161 -1.35 -8.85 -4.46
CA LYS A 161 -0.65 -7.80 -3.72
C LYS A 161 -1.67 -6.84 -3.11
N ALA A 162 -1.60 -5.55 -3.42
CA ALA A 162 -2.52 -4.55 -2.92
C ALA A 162 -3.45 -4.02 -4.03
N ILE A 163 -4.51 -3.35 -3.60
CA ILE A 163 -5.46 -2.65 -4.46
C ILE A 163 -5.19 -1.15 -4.33
N PHE A 164 -5.15 -0.43 -5.45
CA PHE A 164 -5.13 1.03 -5.43
C PHE A 164 -6.54 1.59 -5.44
N SER A 165 -6.87 2.42 -4.45
CA SER A 165 -8.07 3.26 -4.43
C SER A 165 -7.68 4.66 -4.88
N LEU A 166 -7.74 4.90 -6.19
CA LEU A 166 -7.35 6.15 -6.82
C LEU A 166 -8.50 7.16 -6.75
N THR A 167 -8.27 8.31 -6.14
CA THR A 167 -9.27 9.39 -6.07
C THR A 167 -9.32 10.24 -7.35
N GLY A 168 -8.21 10.33 -8.07
CA GLY A 168 -8.09 11.15 -9.28
C GLY A 168 -8.14 12.67 -9.01
N TYR A 169 -8.08 13.10 -7.76
CA TYR A 169 -8.02 14.51 -7.40
C TYR A 169 -6.56 14.98 -7.39
N GLN A 170 -6.25 15.99 -8.21
CA GLN A 170 -4.89 16.53 -8.40
C GLN A 170 -3.85 15.50 -8.89
N GLY A 171 -4.27 14.51 -9.66
CA GLY A 171 -3.37 13.55 -10.28
C GLY A 171 -3.66 12.09 -9.96
N ILE A 172 -2.83 11.22 -10.49
CA ILE A 172 -2.85 9.76 -10.25
C ILE A 172 -1.40 9.29 -10.23
N LEU A 173 -0.99 8.57 -9.19
CA LEU A 173 0.37 8.01 -9.02
C LEU A 173 1.50 9.07 -9.12
N GLY A 174 1.17 10.34 -8.89
CA GLY A 174 2.12 11.46 -8.97
C GLY A 174 2.20 12.13 -10.35
N TYR A 175 1.24 11.88 -11.25
CA TYR A 175 1.16 12.49 -12.60
C TYR A 175 -0.07 13.36 -12.77
#